data_f3bd2fe331681a8f682531f798868bbe
#
_entry.id   f3bd2fe331681a8f682531f798868bbe
#
_cell.length_a   1.000
_cell.length_b   1.000
_cell.length_c   1.000
_cell.angle_alpha   90.00
_cell.angle_beta   90.00
_cell.angle_gamma   90.00
#
_symmetry.space_group_name_H-M   'P 1'
#
loop_
_entity.id
_entity.type
_entity.pdbx_description
1 polymer ?
#
loop_
_entity_poly.entity_id
_entity_poly.type
_entity_poly.pdbx_seq_one_letter_code
_entity_poly.pdbx_strand_id
1 'polypeptide(L)'
;SQNTRIQQDVADLDKASGMVINDLMYKHWDHYVTTAPHPFVATFNGNSITGAEDIMKGEPYECPMEPFGGVEQLAWSPDGTQIAYTCRKKAGLKYAISTDSDIYLYNLSNKTTRNLCKPDGFVAPEVKVTESLERQSINSPHSTDDYNMGYDQNPQFSPDGKYVAWSSMMRDGYESDRSRLCVYELATGKKTYVTESFES
;
A
#
# COMPACT_ATOMS: atom_id res chain seq x y z
N SER A 1 -10.05 -3.34 16.00
CA SER A 1 -9.22 -3.89 14.93
C SER A 1 -8.32 -4.97 15.49
N GLN A 2 -8.24 -6.11 14.84
CA GLN A 2 -7.25 -7.12 15.16
C GLN A 2 -6.04 -6.81 14.27
N ASN A 3 -4.88 -6.64 14.92
CA ASN A 3 -3.63 -6.37 14.21
C ASN A 3 -2.82 -7.67 14.12
N THR A 4 -2.17 -7.90 12.98
CA THR A 4 -1.21 -9.00 12.84
C THR A 4 0.04 -8.67 13.64
N ARG A 5 0.36 -9.49 14.65
CA ARG A 5 1.56 -9.28 15.47
C ARG A 5 2.81 -9.61 14.67
N ILE A 6 3.76 -8.69 14.66
CA ILE A 6 5.10 -8.93 14.11
C ILE A 6 5.83 -9.87 15.09
N GLN A 7 6.16 -11.07 14.64
CA GLN A 7 6.77 -12.09 15.47
C GLN A 7 8.25 -11.79 15.72
N GLN A 8 8.66 -11.78 16.98
CA GLN A 8 10.07 -11.65 17.36
C GLN A 8 10.59 -13.01 17.83
N ASP A 9 11.56 -13.56 17.10
CA ASP A 9 12.21 -14.84 17.41
C ASP A 9 13.40 -14.63 18.37
N VAL A 10 13.10 -14.20 19.60
CA VAL A 10 14.12 -14.09 20.66
C VAL A 10 13.66 -14.84 21.90
N ALA A 11 14.46 -15.80 22.31
CA ALA A 11 14.18 -16.58 23.52
C ALA A 11 14.12 -15.67 24.77
N ASP A 12 13.14 -15.92 25.63
CA ASP A 12 12.94 -15.20 26.91
C ASP A 12 12.68 -13.69 26.82
N LEU A 13 12.34 -13.16 25.63
CA LEU A 13 12.04 -11.74 25.46
C LEU A 13 10.81 -11.28 26.26
N ASP A 14 9.86 -12.17 26.49
CA ASP A 14 8.65 -11.95 27.29
C ASP A 14 8.94 -11.71 28.77
N LYS A 15 10.12 -12.10 29.25
CA LYS A 15 10.60 -11.89 30.63
C LYS A 15 11.44 -10.61 30.78
N ALA A 16 11.75 -9.92 29.71
CA ALA A 16 12.59 -8.72 29.69
C ALA A 16 11.73 -7.48 29.44
N SER A 17 12.14 -6.34 29.99
CA SER A 17 11.59 -5.03 29.66
C SER A 17 12.20 -4.43 28.39
N GLY A 18 13.23 -5.06 27.84
CA GLY A 18 13.91 -4.63 26.61
C GLY A 18 13.18 -5.09 25.35
N MET A 19 13.44 -4.39 24.25
CA MET A 19 12.96 -4.74 22.91
C MET A 19 14.16 -5.02 22.03
N VAL A 20 14.14 -6.14 21.30
CA VAL A 20 15.15 -6.45 20.29
C VAL A 20 14.65 -5.99 18.94
N ILE A 21 15.43 -5.14 18.28
CA ILE A 21 15.13 -4.56 16.98
C ILE A 21 16.13 -5.12 15.99
N ASN A 22 15.64 -5.91 15.04
CA ASN A 22 16.46 -6.57 14.03
C ASN A 22 16.28 -5.95 12.63
N ASP A 23 15.29 -5.06 12.46
CA ASP A 23 14.94 -4.52 11.15
C ASP A 23 14.43 -3.08 11.24
N LEU A 24 14.36 -2.41 10.10
CA LEU A 24 13.83 -1.06 10.00
C LEU A 24 12.31 -1.04 9.85
N MET A 25 11.77 0.15 10.05
CA MET A 25 10.42 0.54 10.42
C MET A 25 9.95 -0.20 11.65
N TYR A 26 10.77 -0.13 12.69
CA TYR A 26 10.40 -0.55 14.05
C TYR A 26 9.64 0.52 14.81
N LYS A 27 9.57 1.74 14.28
CA LYS A 27 8.96 2.89 14.93
C LYS A 27 8.35 3.83 13.90
N HIS A 28 7.12 4.28 14.18
CA HIS A 28 6.49 5.41 13.52
C HIS A 28 6.48 6.58 14.51
N TRP A 29 7.29 7.63 14.27
CA TRP A 29 7.45 8.79 15.14
C TRP A 29 7.64 8.42 16.63
N ASP A 30 6.60 8.46 17.44
CA ASP A 30 6.61 8.30 18.89
C ASP A 30 6.20 6.92 19.40
N HIS A 31 5.75 6.02 18.52
CA HIS A 31 5.33 4.68 18.94
C HIS A 31 6.05 3.55 18.18
N TYR A 32 6.24 2.41 18.84
CA TYR A 32 6.87 1.24 18.26
C TYR A 32 5.89 0.45 17.39
N VAL A 33 6.37 -0.01 16.23
CA VAL A 33 5.63 -0.90 15.33
C VAL A 33 5.75 -2.33 15.87
N THR A 34 4.73 -2.78 16.61
CA THR A 34 4.65 -4.14 17.15
C THR A 34 3.63 -4.99 16.43
N THR A 35 2.76 -4.36 15.65
CA THR A 35 1.68 -5.00 14.89
C THR A 35 1.49 -4.26 13.57
N ALA A 36 1.05 -4.99 12.54
CA ALA A 36 0.60 -4.41 11.28
C ALA A 36 -0.94 -4.34 11.28
N PRO A 37 -1.55 -3.14 11.13
CA PRO A 37 -3.00 -3.03 10.97
C PRO A 37 -3.43 -3.64 9.63
N HIS A 38 -4.54 -4.38 9.66
CA HIS A 38 -5.18 -4.93 8.47
C HIS A 38 -6.64 -4.50 8.37
N PRO A 39 -7.19 -4.30 7.17
CA PRO A 39 -8.60 -4.13 6.97
C PRO A 39 -9.35 -5.46 7.12
N PHE A 40 -10.49 -5.40 7.80
CA PHE A 40 -11.39 -6.53 7.96
C PHE A 40 -12.72 -6.27 7.28
N VAL A 41 -13.26 -7.27 6.61
CA VAL A 41 -14.62 -7.28 6.08
C VAL A 41 -15.49 -8.14 6.95
N ALA A 42 -16.70 -7.65 7.25
CA ALA A 42 -17.66 -8.38 8.07
C ALA A 42 -19.10 -8.09 7.59
N THR A 43 -20.01 -8.99 7.90
CA THR A 43 -21.42 -8.78 7.68
C THR A 43 -22.03 -8.02 8.87
N PHE A 44 -22.75 -6.95 8.57
CA PHE A 44 -23.56 -6.22 9.54
C PHE A 44 -25.05 -6.42 9.23
N ASN A 45 -25.81 -6.94 10.21
CA ASN A 45 -27.24 -7.21 10.05
C ASN A 45 -28.16 -6.15 10.70
N GLY A 46 -27.59 -4.99 11.04
CA GLY A 46 -28.29 -3.92 11.76
C GLY A 46 -28.12 -3.94 13.28
N ASN A 47 -27.81 -5.10 13.87
CA ASN A 47 -27.65 -5.26 15.32
C ASN A 47 -26.29 -5.86 15.72
N SER A 48 -25.71 -6.69 14.88
CA SER A 48 -24.46 -7.41 15.16
C SER A 48 -23.55 -7.49 13.96
N ILE A 49 -22.24 -7.62 14.22
CA ILE A 49 -21.20 -7.87 13.24
C ILE A 49 -20.80 -9.33 13.33
N THR A 50 -20.81 -10.04 12.21
CA THR A 50 -20.46 -11.45 12.12
C THR A 50 -19.54 -11.72 10.93
N GLY A 51 -18.78 -12.83 10.98
CA GLY A 51 -17.96 -13.28 9.88
C GLY A 51 -16.82 -12.33 9.52
N ALA A 52 -16.20 -11.68 10.52
CA ALA A 52 -15.05 -10.79 10.25
C ALA A 52 -13.90 -11.58 9.62
N GLU A 53 -13.47 -11.13 8.45
CA GLU A 53 -12.41 -11.73 7.65
C GLU A 53 -11.31 -10.69 7.37
N ASP A 54 -10.06 -11.06 7.65
CA ASP A 54 -8.88 -10.28 7.32
C ASP A 54 -8.56 -10.44 5.82
N ILE A 55 -8.66 -9.36 5.05
CA ILE A 55 -8.43 -9.39 3.60
C ILE A 55 -6.94 -9.41 3.23
N MET A 56 -6.05 -9.20 4.20
CA MET A 56 -4.59 -9.28 4.05
C MET A 56 -3.99 -10.40 4.90
N LYS A 57 -4.79 -11.42 5.21
CA LYS A 57 -4.40 -12.52 6.09
C LYS A 57 -3.06 -13.16 5.68
N GLY A 58 -2.12 -13.15 6.61
CA GLY A 58 -0.77 -13.72 6.43
C GLY A 58 0.24 -12.78 5.77
N GLU A 59 -0.15 -11.58 5.40
CA GLU A 59 0.76 -10.54 4.92
C GLU A 59 1.37 -9.77 6.10
N PRO A 60 2.68 -9.46 6.08
CA PRO A 60 3.33 -8.69 7.15
C PRO A 60 3.23 -7.17 6.92
N TYR A 61 2.39 -6.72 6.00
CA TYR A 61 2.27 -5.32 5.59
C TYR A 61 1.09 -4.64 6.27
N GLU A 62 1.15 -3.32 6.39
CA GLU A 62 0.12 -2.53 7.04
C GLU A 62 -0.82 -1.86 6.04
N CYS A 63 -2.10 -1.80 6.39
CA CYS A 63 -3.13 -1.00 5.74
C CYS A 63 -4.21 -0.64 6.76
N PRO A 64 -4.51 0.66 6.98
CA PRO A 64 -3.88 1.86 6.40
C PRO A 64 -2.39 1.98 6.74
N MET A 65 -1.64 2.68 5.86
CA MET A 65 -0.21 2.88 6.06
C MET A 65 0.05 3.98 7.08
N GLU A 66 0.77 3.64 8.14
CA GLU A 66 1.24 4.61 9.13
C GLU A 66 2.37 5.52 8.59
N PRO A 67 2.56 6.74 9.13
CA PRO A 67 1.78 7.34 10.23
C PRO A 67 0.59 8.19 9.75
N PHE A 68 0.40 8.43 8.46
CA PHE A 68 -0.58 9.38 7.92
C PHE A 68 -1.80 8.74 7.28
N GLY A 69 -1.77 7.45 7.02
CA GLY A 69 -2.87 6.73 6.38
C GLY A 69 -4.07 6.52 7.29
N GLY A 70 -5.24 6.60 6.69
CA GLY A 70 -6.52 6.40 7.36
C GLY A 70 -7.55 5.74 6.45
N VAL A 71 -8.82 5.96 6.75
CA VAL A 71 -9.96 5.38 6.01
C VAL A 71 -9.99 5.77 4.54
N GLU A 72 -9.39 6.89 4.15
CA GLU A 72 -9.24 7.35 2.77
C GLU A 72 -8.40 6.40 1.90
N GLN A 73 -7.62 5.53 2.53
CA GLN A 73 -6.85 4.50 1.82
C GLN A 73 -7.66 3.24 1.46
N LEU A 74 -8.97 3.25 1.76
CA LEU A 74 -9.88 2.14 1.51
C LEU A 74 -11.12 2.65 0.77
N ALA A 75 -11.52 1.97 -0.30
CA ALA A 75 -12.73 2.30 -1.04
C ALA A 75 -13.51 1.03 -1.42
N TRP A 76 -14.82 1.04 -1.18
CA TRP A 76 -15.73 0.03 -1.66
C TRP A 76 -16.16 0.29 -3.10
N SER A 77 -16.27 -0.76 -3.90
CA SER A 77 -16.97 -0.67 -5.18
C SER A 77 -18.47 -0.35 -4.94
N PRO A 78 -19.12 0.38 -5.86
CA PRO A 78 -20.54 0.75 -5.70
C PRO A 78 -21.49 -0.44 -5.55
N ASP A 79 -21.13 -1.59 -6.12
CA ASP A 79 -21.90 -2.83 -6.03
C ASP A 79 -21.56 -3.67 -4.77
N GLY A 80 -20.59 -3.22 -3.95
CA GLY A 80 -20.18 -3.90 -2.73
C GLY A 80 -19.45 -5.21 -2.92
N THR A 81 -18.91 -5.49 -4.11
CA THR A 81 -18.25 -6.77 -4.42
C THR A 81 -16.72 -6.72 -4.33
N GLN A 82 -16.16 -5.51 -4.31
CA GLN A 82 -14.71 -5.29 -4.32
C GLN A 82 -14.30 -4.20 -3.33
N ILE A 83 -13.04 -4.27 -2.89
CA ILE A 83 -12.39 -3.22 -2.09
C ILE A 83 -11.09 -2.84 -2.76
N ALA A 84 -10.91 -1.56 -3.06
CA ALA A 84 -9.62 -1.00 -3.41
C ALA A 84 -8.93 -0.48 -2.16
N TYR A 85 -7.64 -0.76 -2.00
CA TYR A 85 -6.88 -0.29 -0.85
C TYR A 85 -5.45 0.08 -1.21
N THR A 86 -4.88 1.02 -0.48
CA THR A 86 -3.48 1.42 -0.59
C THR A 86 -2.62 0.58 0.33
N CYS A 87 -1.51 0.04 -0.18
CA CYS A 87 -0.54 -0.67 0.66
C CYS A 87 0.87 -0.58 0.06
N ARG A 88 1.88 -0.47 0.92
CA ARG A 88 3.29 -0.57 0.52
C ARG A 88 3.84 -1.94 0.92
N LYS A 89 3.79 -2.90 -0.01
CA LYS A 89 4.23 -4.28 0.24
C LYS A 89 5.76 -4.41 0.17
N LYS A 90 6.42 -3.78 1.12
CA LYS A 90 7.87 -3.81 1.32
C LYS A 90 8.19 -4.09 2.78
N ALA A 91 9.40 -4.57 3.06
CA ALA A 91 9.88 -4.86 4.41
C ALA A 91 11.30 -4.32 4.63
N GLY A 92 11.67 -4.12 5.89
CA GLY A 92 13.01 -3.74 6.29
C GLY A 92 13.43 -2.39 5.75
N LEU A 93 14.69 -2.30 5.32
CA LEU A 93 15.26 -1.08 4.75
C LEU A 93 14.45 -0.57 3.55
N LYS A 94 13.93 -1.48 2.71
CA LYS A 94 13.13 -1.09 1.54
C LYS A 94 11.85 -0.37 1.95
N TYR A 95 11.23 -0.77 3.05
CA TYR A 95 10.06 -0.06 3.58
C TYR A 95 10.42 1.35 4.05
N ALA A 96 11.58 1.52 4.69
CA ALA A 96 12.02 2.78 5.27
C ALA A 96 12.38 3.86 4.24
N ILE A 97 12.90 3.46 3.07
CA ILE A 97 13.42 4.40 2.05
C ILE A 97 12.53 4.56 0.83
N SER A 98 11.62 3.61 0.58
CA SER A 98 10.77 3.62 -0.61
C SER A 98 9.44 4.30 -0.35
N THR A 99 8.97 5.08 -1.31
CA THR A 99 7.61 5.64 -1.35
C THR A 99 6.66 4.81 -2.20
N ASP A 100 7.13 3.71 -2.78
CA ASP A 100 6.40 2.85 -3.71
C ASP A 100 5.25 2.09 -3.01
N SER A 101 4.12 2.77 -2.85
CA SER A 101 2.83 2.19 -2.48
C SER A 101 1.99 1.95 -3.72
N ASP A 102 1.17 0.91 -3.68
CA ASP A 102 0.32 0.51 -4.78
C ASP A 102 -1.16 0.48 -4.38
N ILE A 103 -2.03 0.54 -5.38
CA ILE A 103 -3.45 0.27 -5.22
C ILE A 103 -3.72 -1.20 -5.50
N TYR A 104 -4.24 -1.89 -4.50
CA TYR A 104 -4.66 -3.28 -4.59
C TYR A 104 -6.18 -3.36 -4.67
N LEU A 105 -6.67 -4.30 -5.48
CA LEU A 105 -8.09 -4.57 -5.64
C LEU A 105 -8.39 -5.98 -5.14
N TYR A 106 -9.10 -6.06 -4.01
CA TYR A 106 -9.58 -7.31 -3.42
C TYR A 106 -10.99 -7.63 -3.90
N ASN A 107 -11.20 -8.85 -4.34
CA ASN A 107 -12.52 -9.37 -4.74
C ASN A 107 -13.08 -10.27 -3.63
N LEU A 108 -14.28 -9.93 -3.12
CA LEU A 108 -14.90 -10.62 -2.00
C LEU A 108 -15.36 -12.03 -2.34
N SER A 109 -15.74 -12.29 -3.58
CA SER A 109 -16.35 -13.58 -3.98
C SER A 109 -15.31 -14.70 -4.11
N ASN A 110 -14.16 -14.39 -4.73
CA ASN A 110 -13.08 -15.37 -4.96
C ASN A 110 -11.87 -15.16 -4.05
N LYS A 111 -11.89 -14.10 -3.21
CA LYS A 111 -10.84 -13.78 -2.22
C LYS A 111 -9.46 -13.58 -2.85
N THR A 112 -9.42 -13.02 -4.05
CA THR A 112 -8.18 -12.70 -4.75
C THR A 112 -7.88 -11.22 -4.71
N THR A 113 -6.58 -10.91 -4.66
CA THR A 113 -6.06 -9.54 -4.73
C THR A 113 -5.24 -9.38 -5.99
N ARG A 114 -5.42 -8.27 -6.71
CA ARG A 114 -4.53 -7.86 -7.82
C ARG A 114 -3.99 -6.46 -7.60
N ASN A 115 -2.79 -6.21 -8.10
CA ASN A 115 -2.17 -4.89 -8.13
C ASN A 115 -2.67 -4.12 -9.37
N LEU A 116 -3.14 -2.87 -9.20
CA LEU A 116 -3.57 -2.03 -10.32
C LEU A 116 -2.45 -1.15 -10.88
N CYS A 117 -1.38 -0.96 -10.12
CA CYS A 117 -0.28 -0.07 -10.47
C CYS A 117 0.81 -0.77 -11.29
N LYS A 118 0.92 -2.09 -11.15
CA LYS A 118 1.96 -2.92 -11.77
C LYS A 118 1.37 -4.15 -12.45
N PRO A 119 1.99 -4.66 -13.53
CA PRO A 119 1.57 -5.91 -14.16
C PRO A 119 1.83 -7.11 -13.26
N ASP A 120 1.10 -8.19 -13.49
CA ASP A 120 1.29 -9.45 -12.77
C ASP A 120 2.72 -9.97 -12.94
N GLY A 121 3.33 -10.41 -11.84
CA GLY A 121 4.70 -10.89 -11.84
C GLY A 121 5.78 -9.81 -11.97
N PHE A 122 5.41 -8.54 -11.82
CA PHE A 122 6.37 -7.44 -11.86
C PHE A 122 7.46 -7.61 -10.81
N VAL A 123 8.72 -7.51 -11.26
CA VAL A 123 9.90 -7.46 -10.41
C VAL A 123 10.50 -6.07 -10.53
N ALA A 124 10.55 -5.35 -9.42
CA ALA A 124 11.15 -4.02 -9.40
C ALA A 124 12.62 -4.08 -9.86
N PRO A 125 13.08 -3.13 -10.69
CA PRO A 125 14.48 -3.02 -11.03
C PRO A 125 15.35 -2.94 -9.78
N GLU A 126 16.45 -3.67 -9.74
CA GLU A 126 17.42 -3.55 -8.63
C GLU A 126 18.09 -2.18 -8.67
N VAL A 127 17.87 -1.38 -7.65
CA VAL A 127 18.65 -0.16 -7.42
C VAL A 127 19.98 -0.60 -6.81
N LYS A 128 21.07 -0.49 -7.57
CA LYS A 128 22.41 -0.62 -7.02
C LYS A 128 22.63 0.57 -6.08
N VAL A 129 22.66 0.29 -4.78
CA VAL A 129 23.03 1.28 -3.76
C VAL A 129 24.50 1.65 -4.00
N THR A 130 24.74 2.73 -4.72
CA THR A 130 26.07 3.34 -4.85
C THR A 130 26.31 4.29 -3.67
N GLU A 131 27.53 4.38 -3.21
CA GLU A 131 28.00 4.92 -1.93
C GLU A 131 27.64 6.37 -1.59
N SER A 132 26.84 7.11 -2.34
CA SER A 132 26.43 8.47 -2.00
C SER A 132 24.92 8.64 -2.06
N LEU A 133 24.34 9.17 -0.99
CA LEU A 133 22.91 9.52 -0.87
C LEU A 133 22.43 10.46 -1.99
N GLU A 134 23.30 11.35 -2.50
CA GLU A 134 22.97 12.26 -3.59
C GLU A 134 22.74 11.54 -4.94
N ARG A 135 23.36 10.38 -5.15
CA ARG A 135 23.16 9.57 -6.37
C ARG A 135 21.95 8.66 -6.31
N GLN A 136 21.40 8.42 -5.14
CA GLN A 136 20.20 7.57 -5.00
C GLN A 136 18.96 8.25 -5.60
N SER A 137 18.84 9.58 -5.47
CA SER A 137 17.71 10.32 -6.05
C SER A 137 17.73 10.35 -7.59
N ILE A 138 18.93 10.24 -8.19
CA ILE A 138 19.11 10.27 -9.65
C ILE A 138 18.89 8.88 -10.27
N ASN A 139 19.13 7.82 -9.50
CA ASN A 139 19.03 6.43 -9.95
C ASN A 139 17.80 5.70 -9.38
N SER A 140 16.86 6.42 -8.76
CA SER A 140 15.60 5.80 -8.33
C SER A 140 14.85 5.23 -9.53
N PRO A 141 14.22 4.05 -9.39
CA PRO A 141 13.40 3.51 -10.45
C PRO A 141 12.34 4.51 -10.88
N HIS A 142 12.28 4.79 -12.19
CA HIS A 142 11.27 5.66 -12.75
C HIS A 142 10.04 4.84 -13.15
N SER A 143 8.88 5.43 -12.96
CA SER A 143 7.63 4.90 -13.49
C SER A 143 7.62 4.98 -15.01
N THR A 144 6.92 4.03 -15.62
CA THR A 144 6.62 3.99 -17.05
C THR A 144 5.10 3.94 -17.23
N ASP A 145 4.63 3.91 -18.48
CA ASP A 145 3.21 3.73 -18.76
C ASP A 145 2.66 2.38 -18.26
N ASP A 146 3.53 1.36 -18.14
CA ASP A 146 3.15 0.02 -17.71
C ASP A 146 3.09 -0.13 -16.18
N TYR A 147 3.93 0.61 -15.44
CA TYR A 147 4.00 0.50 -13.99
C TYR A 147 4.38 1.82 -13.32
N ASN A 148 3.94 1.99 -12.07
CA ASN A 148 4.32 3.12 -11.22
C ASN A 148 5.20 2.66 -10.06
N MET A 149 6.17 3.50 -9.66
CA MET A 149 7.16 3.24 -8.61
C MET A 149 7.13 4.27 -7.48
N GLY A 150 6.31 5.32 -7.61
CA GLY A 150 6.12 6.33 -6.56
C GLY A 150 4.89 6.02 -5.70
N TYR A 151 4.44 7.03 -4.94
CA TYR A 151 3.19 6.90 -4.20
C TYR A 151 2.00 6.73 -5.12
N ASP A 152 1.20 5.68 -4.86
CA ASP A 152 -0.16 5.52 -5.33
C ASP A 152 -1.07 5.43 -4.11
N GLN A 153 -2.00 6.39 -3.94
CA GLN A 153 -2.76 6.55 -2.69
C GLN A 153 -4.20 6.97 -2.93
N ASN A 154 -5.06 6.70 -1.92
CA ASN A 154 -6.42 7.20 -1.82
C ASN A 154 -7.31 6.79 -2.99
N PRO A 155 -7.53 5.48 -3.21
CA PRO A 155 -8.34 4.98 -4.30
C PRO A 155 -9.81 5.40 -4.16
N GLN A 156 -10.45 5.69 -5.29
CA GLN A 156 -11.88 5.99 -5.37
C GLN A 156 -12.48 5.31 -6.59
N PHE A 157 -13.61 4.64 -6.42
CA PHE A 157 -14.36 4.11 -7.55
C PHE A 157 -15.21 5.19 -8.23
N SER A 158 -15.37 5.08 -9.54
CA SER A 158 -16.43 5.82 -10.23
C SER A 158 -17.81 5.33 -9.78
N PRO A 159 -18.85 6.20 -9.83
CA PRO A 159 -20.21 5.80 -9.40
C PRO A 159 -20.80 4.61 -10.17
N ASP A 160 -20.38 4.40 -11.41
CA ASP A 160 -20.78 3.24 -12.23
C ASP A 160 -19.92 1.99 -12.03
N GLY A 161 -18.90 2.07 -11.15
CA GLY A 161 -18.01 0.96 -10.84
C GLY A 161 -17.05 0.53 -11.94
N LYS A 162 -16.91 1.32 -13.03
CA LYS A 162 -16.06 0.93 -14.17
C LYS A 162 -14.61 1.37 -14.02
N TYR A 163 -14.35 2.38 -13.21
CA TYR A 163 -13.04 2.98 -13.04
C TYR A 163 -12.65 3.03 -11.57
N VAL A 164 -11.34 3.00 -11.33
CA VAL A 164 -10.72 3.39 -10.05
C VAL A 164 -9.76 4.52 -10.32
N ALA A 165 -9.88 5.60 -9.58
CA ALA A 165 -8.98 6.74 -9.64
C ALA A 165 -8.17 6.85 -8.35
N TRP A 166 -6.94 7.34 -8.43
CA TRP A 166 -6.08 7.57 -7.28
C TRP A 166 -5.05 8.67 -7.51
N SER A 167 -4.46 9.15 -6.43
CA SER A 167 -3.34 10.08 -6.44
C SER A 167 -2.05 9.33 -6.69
N SER A 168 -1.24 9.74 -7.69
CA SER A 168 -0.07 9.01 -8.16
C SER A 168 1.13 9.94 -8.31
N MET A 169 2.26 9.58 -7.69
CA MET A 169 3.56 10.19 -7.89
C MET A 169 4.45 9.28 -8.71
N MET A 170 5.43 9.85 -9.43
CA MET A 170 6.20 9.10 -10.43
C MET A 170 7.44 8.41 -9.86
N ARG A 171 8.10 9.00 -8.86
CA ARG A 171 9.45 8.59 -8.45
C ARG A 171 9.45 7.91 -7.09
N ASP A 172 10.11 6.76 -6.99
CA ASP A 172 10.36 6.10 -5.72
C ASP A 172 11.32 6.91 -4.84
N GLY A 173 11.01 7.02 -3.54
CA GLY A 173 11.83 7.73 -2.55
C GLY A 173 11.79 9.25 -2.65
N TYR A 174 10.88 9.84 -3.45
CA TYR A 174 10.80 11.28 -3.66
C TYR A 174 9.43 11.84 -3.24
N GLU A 175 9.31 12.22 -1.97
CA GLU A 175 8.05 12.67 -1.36
C GLU A 175 7.55 14.03 -1.85
N SER A 176 8.41 14.84 -2.47
CA SER A 176 8.05 16.15 -3.04
C SER A 176 7.67 16.08 -4.52
N ASP A 177 7.41 14.88 -5.04
CA ASP A 177 7.04 14.72 -6.44
C ASP A 177 5.63 15.24 -6.71
N ARG A 178 5.38 15.63 -7.98
CA ARG A 178 4.05 16.09 -8.40
C ARG A 178 3.03 14.95 -8.28
N SER A 179 1.98 15.22 -7.54
CA SER A 179 0.84 14.32 -7.48
C SER A 179 -0.01 14.45 -8.75
N ARG A 180 -0.23 13.34 -9.45
CA ARG A 180 -1.06 13.23 -10.64
C ARG A 180 -2.33 12.46 -10.31
N LEU A 181 -3.40 12.71 -11.04
CA LEU A 181 -4.61 11.89 -10.97
C LEU A 181 -4.51 10.76 -12.00
N CYS A 182 -4.39 9.53 -11.53
CA CYS A 182 -4.47 8.32 -12.35
C CYS A 182 -5.91 7.80 -12.37
N VAL A 183 -6.39 7.42 -13.55
CA VAL A 183 -7.68 6.74 -13.76
C VAL A 183 -7.42 5.41 -14.43
N TYR A 184 -7.88 4.33 -13.80
CA TYR A 184 -7.74 2.96 -14.26
C TYR A 184 -9.09 2.40 -14.70
N GLU A 185 -9.18 1.92 -15.92
CA GLU A 185 -10.37 1.24 -16.45
C GLU A 185 -10.34 -0.25 -16.09
N LEU A 186 -11.29 -0.70 -15.26
CA LEU A 186 -11.29 -2.06 -14.73
C LEU A 186 -11.44 -3.15 -15.79
N ALA A 187 -12.16 -2.85 -16.88
CA ALA A 187 -12.41 -3.81 -17.96
C ALA A 187 -11.19 -4.05 -18.84
N THR A 188 -10.36 -3.04 -19.08
CA THR A 188 -9.25 -3.10 -20.03
C THR A 188 -7.87 -3.09 -19.37
N GLY A 189 -7.80 -2.65 -18.10
CA GLY A 189 -6.54 -2.41 -17.41
C GLY A 189 -5.81 -1.15 -17.84
N LYS A 190 -6.42 -0.30 -18.68
CA LYS A 190 -5.81 0.93 -19.16
C LYS A 190 -5.71 1.97 -18.07
N LYS A 191 -4.49 2.52 -17.89
CA LYS A 191 -4.22 3.69 -17.04
C LYS A 191 -4.19 4.97 -17.87
N THR A 192 -4.71 6.05 -17.32
CA THR A 192 -4.67 7.39 -17.92
C THR A 192 -4.37 8.41 -16.84
N TYR A 193 -3.33 9.22 -17.02
CA TYR A 193 -2.97 10.30 -16.11
C TYR A 193 -3.62 11.60 -16.60
N VAL A 194 -4.80 11.91 -16.05
CA VAL A 194 -5.65 13.00 -16.57
C VAL A 194 -5.13 14.40 -16.24
N THR A 195 -4.21 14.52 -15.30
CA THR A 195 -3.60 15.80 -14.91
C THR A 195 -2.20 16.02 -15.50
N GLU A 196 -1.76 15.18 -16.44
CA GLU A 196 -0.40 15.26 -16.99
C GLU A 196 -0.13 16.59 -17.71
N SER A 197 -1.14 17.15 -18.38
CA SER A 197 -1.05 18.42 -19.12
C SER A 197 -1.21 19.67 -18.26
N PHE A 198 -1.54 19.55 -16.96
CA PHE A 198 -1.63 20.71 -16.10
C PHE A 198 -0.23 21.13 -15.62
N GLU A 199 0.17 22.33 -15.99
CA GLU A 199 1.34 22.99 -15.41
C GLU A 199 0.97 23.54 -14.02
N SER A 200 1.79 23.22 -13.01
CA SER A 200 1.64 23.73 -11.64
C SER A 200 2.43 25.01 -11.44
#